data_b542560878151bc81908a6e04251f631
#
_entry.id   b542560878151bc81908a6e04251f631
#
_cell.length_a   1.000
_cell.length_b   1.000
_cell.length_c   1.000
_cell.angle_alpha   90.00
_cell.angle_beta   90.00
_cell.angle_gamma   90.00
#
_symmetry.space_group_name_H-M   'P 1'
#
loop_
_entity.id
_entity.type
_entity.pdbx_description
1 polymer ?
#
loop_
_entity_poly.entity_id
_entity_poly.type
_entity_poly.pdbx_seq_one_letter_code
_entity_poly.pdbx_strand_id
1 'polypeptide(L)'
;MKSVAWLPALLLTACYGAAPPKPPVIPLPPPQDGAEILVHSETKTTYENVSKQATNCPQGVSEGDPSCTVTRYNVTEPVTRTNSAASYGDQPINYAQFKVMTDPHYQEKVDAVADLGHKCQRANTPRYIGLAMLATGLIVGPIISAEGGGGVGTAVTYGGLLGGGVAYGAGYFAFGGRDCNEARAIYNSIDYTAAMSWNTVEGADVATEMAALAGQFNATHARATAAASEDVQPAPPPTRTARRLKMRR
;
A
#
# COMPACT_ATOMS: atom_id res chain seq x y z
N MET A 1 -39.58 9.03 21.81
CA MET A 1 -38.53 9.57 20.95
C MET A 1 -37.14 9.12 21.42
N LYS A 2 -36.77 7.82 21.30
CA LYS A 2 -35.46 7.27 21.75
C LYS A 2 -34.73 6.42 20.70
N SER A 3 -35.03 6.57 19.40
CA SER A 3 -34.57 5.62 18.37
C SER A 3 -33.61 6.21 17.32
N VAL A 4 -33.10 7.41 17.46
CA VAL A 4 -32.28 8.06 16.40
C VAL A 4 -30.77 7.78 16.53
N ALA A 5 -30.33 7.14 17.61
CA ALA A 5 -28.91 6.94 17.89
C ALA A 5 -28.21 5.84 17.02
N TRP A 6 -28.98 5.02 16.29
CA TRP A 6 -28.42 3.89 15.50
C TRP A 6 -28.10 4.26 14.03
N LEU A 7 -28.64 5.38 13.52
CA LEU A 7 -28.39 5.84 12.15
C LEU A 7 -26.89 6.11 11.83
N PRO A 8 -26.13 6.76 12.72
CA PRO A 8 -24.71 7.02 12.43
C PRO A 8 -23.85 5.77 12.42
N ALA A 9 -24.20 4.73 13.17
CA ALA A 9 -23.46 3.47 13.18
C ALA A 9 -23.62 2.71 11.84
N LEU A 10 -24.81 2.74 11.23
CA LEU A 10 -25.07 2.14 9.92
C LEU A 10 -24.38 2.90 8.78
N LEU A 11 -24.28 4.21 8.87
CA LEU A 11 -23.56 5.04 7.88
C LEU A 11 -22.04 4.83 7.94
N LEU A 12 -21.48 4.61 9.12
CA LEU A 12 -20.05 4.32 9.30
C LEU A 12 -19.65 2.97 8.71
N THR A 13 -20.53 1.97 8.75
CA THR A 13 -20.25 0.65 8.12
C THR A 13 -20.28 0.69 6.58
N ALA A 14 -20.98 1.64 5.99
CA ALA A 14 -21.02 1.82 4.52
C ALA A 14 -19.67 2.29 3.93
N CYS A 15 -18.88 3.03 4.70
CA CYS A 15 -17.56 3.49 4.25
C CYS A 15 -16.49 2.38 4.26
N TYR A 16 -16.72 1.28 4.96
CA TYR A 16 -15.74 0.19 5.13
C TYR A 16 -15.58 -0.70 3.88
N GLY A 17 -16.39 -0.52 2.87
CA GLY A 17 -16.40 -1.40 1.69
C GLY A 17 -16.01 -0.74 0.37
N ALA A 18 -15.47 0.47 0.39
CA ALA A 18 -14.98 1.08 -0.85
C ALA A 18 -13.73 0.33 -1.34
N ALA A 19 -13.71 0.01 -2.64
CA ALA A 19 -12.50 -0.53 -3.26
C ALA A 19 -11.32 0.41 -3.03
N PRO A 20 -10.12 -0.11 -2.73
CA PRO A 20 -8.94 0.72 -2.61
C PRO A 20 -8.68 1.43 -3.94
N PRO A 21 -8.08 2.62 -3.92
CA PRO A 21 -7.65 3.28 -5.14
C PRO A 21 -6.65 2.40 -5.89
N LYS A 22 -6.66 2.51 -7.23
CA LYS A 22 -5.68 1.80 -8.04
C LYS A 22 -4.28 2.31 -7.71
N PRO A 23 -3.29 1.41 -7.49
CA PRO A 23 -1.92 1.84 -7.29
C PRO A 23 -1.43 2.69 -8.46
N PRO A 24 -0.70 3.78 -8.21
CA PRO A 24 -0.13 4.60 -9.27
C PRO A 24 0.93 3.81 -10.05
N VAL A 25 0.99 4.02 -11.35
CA VAL A 25 2.06 3.49 -12.19
C VAL A 25 3.30 4.36 -11.97
N ILE A 26 4.36 3.76 -11.46
CA ILE A 26 5.64 4.43 -11.25
C ILE A 26 6.48 4.24 -12.53
N PRO A 27 6.84 5.31 -13.24
CA PRO A 27 7.66 5.21 -14.43
C PRO A 27 9.07 4.73 -14.04
N LEU A 28 9.49 3.61 -14.58
CA LEU A 28 10.84 3.09 -14.37
C LEU A 28 11.83 3.76 -15.35
N PRO A 29 13.10 3.93 -14.94
CA PRO A 29 14.13 4.34 -15.87
C PRO A 29 14.28 3.30 -16.99
N PRO A 30 14.68 3.72 -18.20
CA PRO A 30 14.92 2.79 -19.29
C PRO A 30 16.01 1.78 -18.88
N PRO A 31 15.86 0.50 -19.25
CA PRO A 31 16.88 -0.51 -18.97
C PRO A 31 18.21 -0.10 -19.63
N GLN A 32 19.29 -0.18 -18.88
CA GLN A 32 20.63 0.12 -19.32
C GLN A 32 21.49 -1.13 -19.14
N ASP A 33 22.21 -1.53 -20.17
CA ASP A 33 23.08 -2.71 -20.10
C ASP A 33 24.19 -2.51 -19.06
N GLY A 34 24.24 -3.41 -18.10
CA GLY A 34 25.24 -3.36 -17.02
C GLY A 34 25.04 -2.27 -15.98
N ALA A 35 23.89 -1.58 -15.97
CA ALA A 35 23.63 -0.58 -14.97
C ALA A 35 23.34 -1.22 -13.62
N GLU A 36 23.97 -0.68 -12.58
CA GLU A 36 23.80 -1.07 -11.20
C GLU A 36 23.01 0.00 -10.44
N ILE A 37 22.32 -0.43 -9.39
CA ILE A 37 21.75 0.49 -8.41
C ILE A 37 22.84 0.85 -7.39
N LEU A 38 23.15 2.14 -7.31
CA LEU A 38 24.09 2.69 -6.33
C LEU A 38 23.31 3.49 -5.28
N VAL A 39 23.61 3.24 -4.01
CA VAL A 39 23.05 3.99 -2.89
C VAL A 39 24.11 4.89 -2.29
N HIS A 40 23.83 6.18 -2.27
CA HIS A 40 24.69 7.19 -1.67
C HIS A 40 24.07 7.65 -0.35
N SER A 41 24.82 7.51 0.74
CA SER A 41 24.38 7.95 2.06
C SER A 41 25.33 9.01 2.60
N GLU A 42 24.77 10.12 3.04
CA GLU A 42 25.50 11.21 3.67
C GLU A 42 24.99 11.38 5.11
N THR A 43 25.91 11.34 6.06
CA THR A 43 25.58 11.58 7.47
C THR A 43 26.07 12.96 7.88
N LYS A 44 25.13 13.80 8.34
CA LYS A 44 25.39 15.17 8.77
C LYS A 44 24.93 15.36 10.21
N THR A 45 25.84 15.90 11.04
CA THR A 45 25.50 16.31 12.40
C THR A 45 25.23 17.82 12.42
N THR A 46 24.03 18.17 12.86
CA THR A 46 23.61 19.56 13.05
C THR A 46 23.29 19.80 14.53
N TYR A 47 23.45 21.03 14.99
CA TYR A 47 23.05 21.39 16.35
C TYR A 47 21.67 22.03 16.31
N GLU A 48 20.71 21.37 16.96
CA GLU A 48 19.32 21.83 17.00
C GLU A 48 18.88 22.19 18.43
N ASN A 49 18.06 23.24 18.55
CA ASN A 49 17.45 23.59 19.82
C ASN A 49 16.28 22.68 20.12
N VAL A 50 16.45 21.78 21.07
CA VAL A 50 15.42 20.82 21.51
C VAL A 50 14.79 21.32 22.79
N SER A 51 13.46 21.42 22.81
CA SER A 51 12.74 21.77 24.04
C SER A 51 12.61 20.54 24.93
N LYS A 52 13.24 20.60 26.10
CA LYS A 52 13.13 19.57 27.14
C LYS A 52 12.21 20.01 28.26
N GLN A 53 11.60 19.05 28.91
CA GLN A 53 10.80 19.28 30.12
C GLN A 53 11.47 18.61 31.32
N ALA A 54 11.64 19.35 32.39
CA ALA A 54 12.01 18.80 33.68
C ALA A 54 10.82 18.92 34.62
N THR A 55 10.38 17.79 35.19
CA THR A 55 9.35 17.75 36.19
C THR A 55 10.01 17.69 37.56
N ASN A 56 9.76 18.68 38.38
CA ASN A 56 10.27 18.73 39.76
C ASN A 56 9.09 18.53 40.71
N CYS A 57 9.06 17.38 41.37
CA CYS A 57 8.02 17.00 42.32
C CYS A 57 8.55 17.09 43.75
N PRO A 58 7.71 17.47 44.75
CA PRO A 58 8.05 17.35 46.17
C PRO A 58 8.36 15.89 46.54
N GLN A 59 9.14 15.70 47.57
CA GLN A 59 9.50 14.35 48.05
C GLN A 59 8.26 13.53 48.39
N GLY A 60 8.14 12.34 47.80
CA GLY A 60 7.02 11.41 48.01
C GLY A 60 5.82 11.62 47.10
N VAL A 61 5.90 12.50 46.12
CA VAL A 61 4.83 12.78 45.14
C VAL A 61 5.18 12.15 43.80
N SER A 62 4.23 11.48 43.15
CA SER A 62 4.41 10.83 41.85
C SER A 62 4.37 11.84 40.72
N GLU A 63 5.07 11.56 39.62
CA GLU A 63 4.97 12.34 38.35
C GLU A 63 3.50 12.34 37.87
N GLY A 64 2.96 13.55 37.65
CA GLY A 64 1.56 13.75 37.26
C GLY A 64 0.70 14.41 38.33
N ASP A 65 1.19 14.56 39.54
CA ASP A 65 0.50 15.31 40.59
C ASP A 65 0.52 16.82 40.29
N PRO A 66 -0.59 17.53 40.51
CA PRO A 66 -0.67 18.98 40.29
C PRO A 66 0.31 19.82 41.09
N SER A 67 0.89 19.26 42.16
CA SER A 67 1.96 19.91 42.95
C SER A 67 3.34 19.87 42.29
N CYS A 68 3.51 19.08 41.23
CA CYS A 68 4.75 19.03 40.46
C CYS A 68 4.87 20.26 39.55
N THR A 69 6.06 20.85 39.52
CA THR A 69 6.37 21.98 38.62
C THR A 69 7.03 21.48 37.37
N VAL A 70 6.42 21.76 36.22
CA VAL A 70 7.01 21.43 34.89
C VAL A 70 7.72 22.66 34.38
N THR A 71 9.05 22.57 34.23
CA THR A 71 9.87 23.63 33.66
C THR A 71 10.32 23.21 32.26
N ARG A 72 10.04 24.04 31.24
CA ARG A 72 10.54 23.84 29.87
C ARG A 72 11.79 24.67 29.68
N TYR A 73 12.81 24.04 29.13
CA TYR A 73 14.06 24.69 28.78
C TYR A 73 14.56 24.19 27.42
N ASN A 74 15.24 25.07 26.70
CA ASN A 74 15.82 24.73 25.42
C ASN A 74 17.28 24.35 25.61
N VAL A 75 17.69 23.22 25.04
CA VAL A 75 19.07 22.73 25.03
C VAL A 75 19.50 22.55 23.59
N THR A 76 20.66 23.01 23.25
CA THR A 76 21.26 22.75 21.94
C THR A 76 21.92 21.38 21.97
N GLU A 77 21.37 20.43 21.20
CA GLU A 77 21.90 19.07 21.13
C GLU A 77 22.39 18.76 19.71
N PRO A 78 23.44 17.93 19.58
CA PRO A 78 23.84 17.42 18.29
C PRO A 78 22.80 16.41 17.80
N VAL A 79 22.19 16.68 16.64
CA VAL A 79 21.28 15.76 15.95
C VAL A 79 21.98 15.26 14.70
N THR A 80 22.19 13.96 14.64
CA THR A 80 22.82 13.30 13.48
C THR A 80 21.71 12.74 12.57
N ARG A 81 21.70 13.19 11.32
CA ARG A 81 20.76 12.75 10.29
C ARG A 81 21.53 12.10 9.16
N THR A 82 21.06 10.92 8.74
CA THR A 82 21.59 10.23 7.57
C THR A 82 20.58 10.34 6.45
N ASN A 83 20.98 10.94 5.34
CA ASN A 83 20.18 11.04 4.12
C ASN A 83 20.72 10.07 3.08
N SER A 84 19.85 9.30 2.44
CA SER A 84 20.20 8.34 1.42
C SER A 84 19.50 8.66 0.11
N ALA A 85 20.23 8.56 -0.99
CA ALA A 85 19.73 8.71 -2.35
C ALA A 85 20.18 7.51 -3.19
N ALA A 86 19.41 7.16 -4.21
CA ALA A 86 19.75 6.08 -5.12
C ALA A 86 19.91 6.58 -6.55
N SER A 87 20.78 5.91 -7.31
CA SER A 87 20.90 6.07 -8.75
C SER A 87 20.88 4.70 -9.44
N TYR A 88 20.43 4.67 -10.69
CA TYR A 88 20.49 3.50 -11.57
C TYR A 88 21.38 3.87 -12.75
N GLY A 89 22.57 3.27 -12.81
CA GLY A 89 23.64 3.80 -13.65
C GLY A 89 23.94 5.26 -13.29
N ASP A 90 23.92 6.15 -14.28
CA ASP A 90 24.17 7.58 -14.10
C ASP A 90 22.88 8.39 -13.81
N GLN A 91 21.71 7.75 -13.73
CA GLN A 91 20.42 8.43 -13.55
C GLN A 91 19.99 8.39 -12.09
N PRO A 92 19.70 9.54 -11.46
CA PRO A 92 19.10 9.55 -10.14
C PRO A 92 17.68 8.96 -10.20
N ILE A 93 17.35 8.09 -9.25
CA ILE A 93 16.03 7.51 -9.10
C ILE A 93 15.42 7.92 -7.77
N ASN A 94 14.11 8.14 -7.77
CA ASN A 94 13.41 8.42 -6.53
C ASN A 94 13.18 7.13 -5.72
N TYR A 95 12.80 7.27 -4.45
CA TYR A 95 12.63 6.13 -3.55
C TYR A 95 11.54 5.16 -4.02
N ALA A 96 10.48 5.64 -4.67
CA ALA A 96 9.44 4.79 -5.21
C ALA A 96 9.96 3.93 -6.37
N GLN A 97 10.73 4.52 -7.29
CA GLN A 97 11.39 3.78 -8.38
C GLN A 97 12.36 2.74 -7.81
N PHE A 98 13.14 3.13 -6.80
CA PHE A 98 14.04 2.21 -6.10
C PHE A 98 13.29 1.01 -5.52
N LYS A 99 12.20 1.25 -4.78
CA LYS A 99 11.38 0.17 -4.19
C LYS A 99 10.78 -0.76 -5.25
N VAL A 100 10.23 -0.20 -6.34
CA VAL A 100 9.68 -1.01 -7.45
C VAL A 100 10.75 -1.89 -8.09
N MET A 101 11.94 -1.38 -8.28
CA MET A 101 13.04 -2.12 -8.90
C MET A 101 13.60 -3.21 -7.97
N THR A 102 13.60 -2.98 -6.66
CA THR A 102 14.20 -3.90 -5.68
C THR A 102 13.21 -4.84 -5.00
N ASP A 103 11.88 -4.59 -5.08
CA ASP A 103 10.84 -5.50 -4.56
C ASP A 103 10.36 -6.44 -5.67
N PRO A 104 10.78 -7.70 -5.69
CA PRO A 104 10.38 -8.67 -6.72
C PRO A 104 8.87 -8.97 -6.67
N HIS A 105 8.20 -8.71 -5.55
CA HIS A 105 6.77 -8.94 -5.37
C HIS A 105 5.91 -7.70 -5.61
N TYR A 106 6.51 -6.59 -6.02
CA TYR A 106 5.75 -5.35 -6.22
C TYR A 106 4.63 -5.52 -7.26
N GLN A 107 4.96 -6.09 -8.42
CA GLN A 107 3.96 -6.30 -9.48
C GLN A 107 2.87 -7.29 -9.03
N GLU A 108 3.25 -8.35 -8.32
CA GLU A 108 2.30 -9.31 -7.75
C GLU A 108 1.32 -8.63 -6.77
N LYS A 109 1.83 -7.75 -5.90
CA LYS A 109 0.98 -6.95 -5.00
C LYS A 109 0.04 -6.02 -5.75
N VAL A 110 0.53 -5.35 -6.80
CA VAL A 110 -0.28 -4.47 -7.65
C VAL A 110 -1.40 -5.25 -8.34
N ASP A 111 -1.07 -6.39 -8.92
CA ASP A 111 -2.02 -7.26 -9.61
C ASP A 111 -3.06 -7.84 -8.64
N ALA A 112 -2.64 -8.26 -7.44
CA ALA A 112 -3.53 -8.73 -6.38
C ALA A 112 -4.52 -7.62 -5.93
N VAL A 113 -4.05 -6.39 -5.74
CA VAL A 113 -4.94 -5.25 -5.42
C VAL A 113 -5.92 -4.99 -6.55
N ALA A 114 -5.50 -5.11 -7.81
CA ALA A 114 -6.37 -4.90 -8.96
C ALA A 114 -7.46 -5.99 -9.05
N ASP A 115 -7.10 -7.26 -8.91
CA ASP A 115 -8.05 -8.39 -8.96
C ASP A 115 -9.06 -8.33 -7.81
N LEU A 116 -8.58 -8.20 -6.57
CA LEU A 116 -9.42 -8.08 -5.39
C LEU A 116 -10.26 -6.79 -5.42
N GLY A 117 -9.72 -5.70 -5.96
CA GLY A 117 -10.44 -4.45 -6.18
C GLY A 117 -11.62 -4.62 -7.14
N HIS A 118 -11.47 -5.37 -8.22
CA HIS A 118 -12.56 -5.70 -9.14
C HIS A 118 -13.64 -6.56 -8.48
N LYS A 119 -13.27 -7.55 -7.69
CA LYS A 119 -14.21 -8.37 -6.90
C LYS A 119 -14.96 -7.50 -5.89
N CYS A 120 -14.26 -6.65 -5.16
CA CYS A 120 -14.82 -5.69 -4.23
C CYS A 120 -15.84 -4.76 -4.92
N GLN A 121 -15.50 -4.21 -6.08
CA GLN A 121 -16.39 -3.31 -6.82
C GLN A 121 -17.70 -4.00 -7.25
N ARG A 122 -17.63 -5.27 -7.67
CA ARG A 122 -18.83 -6.08 -7.97
C ARG A 122 -19.71 -6.32 -6.74
N ALA A 123 -19.08 -6.50 -5.57
CA ALA A 123 -19.79 -6.68 -4.31
C ALA A 123 -20.49 -5.42 -3.80
N ASN A 124 -20.05 -4.24 -4.20
CA ASN A 124 -20.60 -2.98 -3.73
C ASN A 124 -22.05 -2.76 -4.19
N THR A 125 -22.40 -3.14 -5.42
CA THR A 125 -23.77 -2.95 -5.94
C THR A 125 -24.84 -3.60 -5.06
N PRO A 126 -24.81 -4.90 -4.75
CA PRO A 126 -25.81 -5.54 -3.87
C PRO A 126 -25.73 -4.98 -2.44
N ARG A 127 -24.57 -4.57 -1.96
CA ARG A 127 -24.42 -3.95 -0.62
C ARG A 127 -25.11 -2.59 -0.55
N TYR A 128 -24.96 -1.73 -1.56
CA TYR A 128 -25.66 -0.45 -1.61
C TYR A 128 -27.17 -0.60 -1.76
N ILE A 129 -27.63 -1.56 -2.58
CA ILE A 129 -29.04 -1.89 -2.68
C ILE A 129 -29.58 -2.38 -1.34
N GLY A 130 -28.86 -3.28 -0.68
CA GLY A 130 -29.22 -3.77 0.65
C GLY A 130 -29.32 -2.67 1.68
N LEU A 131 -28.37 -1.76 1.70
CA LEU A 131 -28.36 -0.61 2.61
C LEU A 131 -29.53 0.35 2.35
N ALA A 132 -29.82 0.63 1.07
CA ALA A 132 -30.96 1.46 0.68
C ALA A 132 -32.29 0.82 1.11
N MET A 133 -32.46 -0.47 0.93
CA MET A 133 -33.64 -1.21 1.40
C MET A 133 -33.78 -1.20 2.92
N LEU A 134 -32.68 -1.38 3.66
CA LEU A 134 -32.66 -1.27 5.12
C LEU A 134 -33.09 0.13 5.57
N ALA A 135 -32.52 1.16 4.98
CA ALA A 135 -32.85 2.56 5.30
C ALA A 135 -34.33 2.84 5.00
N THR A 136 -34.85 2.39 3.86
CA THR A 136 -36.28 2.52 3.49
C THR A 136 -37.17 1.82 4.51
N GLY A 137 -36.85 0.57 4.86
CA GLY A 137 -37.64 -0.18 5.87
C GLY A 137 -37.67 0.51 7.22
N LEU A 138 -36.52 1.03 7.67
CA LEU A 138 -36.39 1.67 8.99
C LEU A 138 -36.99 3.08 9.07
N ILE A 139 -37.00 3.83 7.97
CA ILE A 139 -37.45 5.23 7.98
C ILE A 139 -38.89 5.32 7.46
N VAL A 140 -39.16 4.78 6.28
CA VAL A 140 -40.44 4.95 5.59
C VAL A 140 -41.53 4.06 6.19
N GLY A 141 -41.19 2.82 6.59
CA GLY A 141 -42.15 1.90 7.15
C GLY A 141 -42.86 2.42 8.40
N PRO A 142 -42.18 2.93 9.42
CA PRO A 142 -42.79 3.53 10.60
C PRO A 142 -43.63 4.78 10.29
N ILE A 143 -43.23 5.60 9.33
CA ILE A 143 -44.01 6.79 8.92
C ILE A 143 -45.34 6.38 8.33
N ILE A 144 -45.37 5.42 7.38
CA ILE A 144 -46.60 4.90 6.80
C ILE A 144 -47.50 4.27 7.87
N SER A 145 -46.90 3.55 8.83
CA SER A 145 -47.66 2.94 9.94
C SER A 145 -48.31 4.00 10.83
N ALA A 146 -47.66 5.12 11.05
CA ALA A 146 -48.15 6.22 11.90
C ALA A 146 -49.31 7.00 11.22
N GLU A 147 -49.34 7.06 9.89
CA GLU A 147 -50.40 7.73 9.11
C GLU A 147 -51.66 6.86 8.84
N GLY A 148 -51.79 5.73 9.54
CA GLY A 148 -52.93 4.85 9.45
C GLY A 148 -52.82 3.68 8.45
N GLY A 149 -51.65 3.55 7.80
CA GLY A 149 -51.31 2.44 6.90
C GLY A 149 -50.66 1.25 7.61
N GLY A 150 -51.14 0.86 8.81
CA GLY A 150 -50.46 -0.08 9.71
C GLY A 150 -49.97 -1.37 9.03
N GLY A 151 -50.81 -2.02 8.20
CA GLY A 151 -50.41 -3.25 7.50
C GLY A 151 -49.33 -3.02 6.42
N VAL A 152 -49.48 -1.95 5.66
CA VAL A 152 -48.52 -1.58 4.60
C VAL A 152 -47.19 -1.12 5.22
N GLY A 153 -47.24 -0.24 6.22
CA GLY A 153 -46.03 0.23 6.91
C GLY A 153 -45.23 -0.89 7.55
N THR A 154 -45.93 -1.87 8.17
CA THR A 154 -45.32 -3.07 8.71
C THR A 154 -44.64 -3.92 7.62
N ALA A 155 -45.35 -4.15 6.48
CA ALA A 155 -44.77 -4.88 5.35
C ALA A 155 -43.50 -4.18 4.76
N VAL A 156 -43.51 -2.83 4.66
CA VAL A 156 -42.34 -2.06 4.21
C VAL A 156 -41.19 -2.19 5.20
N THR A 157 -41.46 -2.13 6.51
CA THR A 157 -40.44 -2.30 7.54
C THR A 157 -39.77 -3.66 7.46
N TYR A 158 -40.56 -4.72 7.52
CA TYR A 158 -40.01 -6.07 7.48
C TYR A 158 -39.43 -6.46 6.10
N GLY A 159 -40.03 -6.04 5.01
CA GLY A 159 -39.50 -6.22 3.67
C GLY A 159 -38.15 -5.52 3.48
N GLY A 160 -38.02 -4.31 3.97
CA GLY A 160 -36.78 -3.56 3.95
C GLY A 160 -35.69 -4.20 4.81
N LEU A 161 -36.03 -4.64 6.04
CA LEU A 161 -35.09 -5.29 6.94
C LEU A 161 -34.59 -6.64 6.42
N LEU A 162 -35.52 -7.51 6.01
CA LEU A 162 -35.16 -8.84 5.52
C LEU A 162 -34.50 -8.78 4.14
N GLY A 163 -35.11 -8.09 3.19
CA GLY A 163 -34.56 -7.95 1.84
C GLY A 163 -33.24 -7.21 1.81
N GLY A 164 -33.15 -6.12 2.58
CA GLY A 164 -31.92 -5.34 2.72
C GLY A 164 -30.81 -6.13 3.42
N GLY A 165 -31.12 -6.85 4.48
CA GLY A 165 -30.18 -7.71 5.19
C GLY A 165 -29.64 -8.84 4.33
N VAL A 166 -30.51 -9.51 3.57
CA VAL A 166 -30.10 -10.56 2.63
C VAL A 166 -29.24 -10.00 1.50
N ALA A 167 -29.63 -8.89 0.89
CA ALA A 167 -28.86 -8.27 -0.19
C ALA A 167 -27.49 -7.79 0.30
N TYR A 168 -27.43 -7.18 1.47
CA TYR A 168 -26.16 -6.75 2.08
C TYR A 168 -25.26 -7.94 2.42
N GLY A 169 -25.82 -8.98 3.04
CA GLY A 169 -25.10 -10.20 3.39
C GLY A 169 -24.59 -10.94 2.15
N ALA A 170 -25.42 -11.05 1.11
CA ALA A 170 -25.02 -11.64 -0.16
C ALA A 170 -23.85 -10.86 -0.79
N GLY A 171 -23.90 -9.52 -0.79
CA GLY A 171 -22.79 -8.67 -1.24
C GLY A 171 -21.49 -8.96 -0.49
N TYR A 172 -21.57 -9.17 0.82
CA TYR A 172 -20.40 -9.42 1.65
C TYR A 172 -19.85 -10.85 1.46
N PHE A 173 -20.69 -11.87 1.50
CA PHE A 173 -20.24 -13.27 1.52
C PHE A 173 -20.16 -13.91 0.13
N ALA A 174 -21.12 -13.63 -0.75
CA ALA A 174 -21.23 -14.30 -2.05
C ALA A 174 -20.55 -13.53 -3.19
N PHE A 175 -20.46 -12.21 -3.09
CA PHE A 175 -19.93 -11.36 -4.17
C PHE A 175 -18.55 -10.74 -3.87
N GLY A 176 -17.84 -11.22 -2.85
CA GLY A 176 -16.45 -10.82 -2.60
C GLY A 176 -16.29 -9.54 -1.78
N GLY A 177 -17.28 -9.17 -0.96
CA GLY A 177 -17.13 -8.03 -0.04
C GLY A 177 -16.01 -8.21 0.99
N ARG A 178 -15.64 -9.45 1.30
CA ARG A 178 -14.46 -9.77 2.14
C ARG A 178 -13.16 -9.36 1.48
N ASP A 179 -13.08 -9.49 0.15
CA ASP A 179 -11.89 -9.18 -0.64
C ASP A 179 -11.56 -7.68 -0.60
N CYS A 180 -12.53 -6.82 -0.25
CA CYS A 180 -12.31 -5.39 -0.06
C CYS A 180 -11.32 -5.09 1.09
N ASN A 181 -11.43 -5.83 2.19
CA ASN A 181 -10.53 -5.63 3.33
C ASN A 181 -9.14 -6.17 3.02
N GLU A 182 -9.07 -7.31 2.34
CA GLU A 182 -7.80 -7.90 1.89
C GLU A 182 -7.10 -6.99 0.88
N ALA A 183 -7.81 -6.53 -0.15
CA ALA A 183 -7.29 -5.58 -1.13
C ALA A 183 -6.75 -4.30 -0.46
N ARG A 184 -7.45 -3.80 0.55
CA ARG A 184 -7.00 -2.62 1.30
C ARG A 184 -5.78 -2.92 2.16
N ALA A 185 -5.69 -4.09 2.78
CA ALA A 185 -4.53 -4.49 3.56
C ALA A 185 -3.29 -4.59 2.66
N ILE A 186 -3.41 -5.23 1.49
CA ILE A 186 -2.32 -5.32 0.52
C ILE A 186 -1.96 -3.92 -0.01
N TYR A 187 -2.96 -3.10 -0.36
CA TYR A 187 -2.75 -1.72 -0.80
C TYR A 187 -1.96 -0.91 0.22
N ASN A 188 -2.33 -0.99 1.50
CA ASN A 188 -1.64 -0.28 2.57
C ASN A 188 -0.23 -0.83 2.84
N SER A 189 0.04 -2.08 2.47
CA SER A 189 1.40 -2.67 2.55
C SER A 189 2.33 -2.19 1.45
N ILE A 190 1.77 -1.58 0.38
CA ILE A 190 2.54 -0.97 -0.70
C ILE A 190 2.84 0.48 -0.29
N ASP A 191 3.98 0.69 0.38
CA ASP A 191 4.39 2.01 0.87
C ASP A 191 4.98 2.88 -0.25
N TYR A 192 4.12 3.26 -1.21
CA TYR A 192 4.53 4.09 -2.34
C TYR A 192 4.04 5.54 -2.27
N THR A 193 3.00 5.83 -1.49
CA THR A 193 2.41 7.17 -1.42
C THR A 193 3.33 8.21 -0.78
N ALA A 194 4.07 7.79 0.24
CA ALA A 194 5.06 8.65 0.90
C ALA A 194 6.36 8.78 0.09
N ALA A 195 6.65 7.79 -0.76
CA ALA A 195 7.93 7.64 -1.44
C ALA A 195 8.00 8.28 -2.83
N MET A 196 6.87 8.61 -3.45
CA MET A 196 6.82 9.03 -4.86
C MET A 196 7.52 10.35 -5.19
N SER A 197 7.69 11.23 -4.21
CA SER A 197 8.31 12.55 -4.42
C SER A 197 9.69 12.69 -3.78
N TRP A 198 10.19 11.68 -3.09
CA TRP A 198 11.43 11.79 -2.33
C TRP A 198 12.63 11.31 -3.15
N ASN A 199 13.52 12.23 -3.47
CA ASN A 199 14.82 11.91 -4.05
C ASN A 199 15.83 11.45 -2.98
N THR A 200 15.58 11.81 -1.72
CA THR A 200 16.39 11.42 -0.56
C THR A 200 15.49 10.93 0.57
N VAL A 201 15.93 9.93 1.30
CA VAL A 201 15.22 9.37 2.46
C VAL A 201 16.11 9.52 3.69
N GLU A 202 15.52 9.96 4.81
CA GLU A 202 16.23 10.14 6.07
C GLU A 202 16.11 8.89 6.95
N GLY A 203 17.21 8.45 7.52
CA GLY A 203 17.30 7.37 8.50
C GLY A 203 18.49 6.45 8.26
N ALA A 204 19.24 6.15 9.31
CA ALA A 204 20.38 5.23 9.23
C ALA A 204 19.96 3.79 8.92
N ASP A 205 18.81 3.37 9.48
CA ASP A 205 18.25 2.05 9.24
C ASP A 205 17.78 1.92 7.79
N VAL A 206 17.15 2.97 7.24
CA VAL A 206 16.71 3.02 5.85
C VAL A 206 17.91 2.99 4.90
N ALA A 207 18.98 3.69 5.23
CA ALA A 207 20.23 3.66 4.45
C ALA A 207 20.79 2.23 4.35
N THR A 208 20.79 1.50 5.47
CA THR A 208 21.28 0.12 5.53
C THR A 208 20.39 -0.81 4.73
N GLU A 209 19.06 -0.68 4.85
CA GLU A 209 18.10 -1.46 4.08
C GLU A 209 18.25 -1.20 2.57
N MET A 210 18.34 0.07 2.16
CA MET A 210 18.54 0.43 0.76
C MET A 210 19.82 -0.18 0.19
N ALA A 211 20.93 -0.12 0.92
CA ALA A 211 22.19 -0.69 0.49
C ALA A 211 22.10 -2.23 0.32
N ALA A 212 21.42 -2.91 1.24
CA ALA A 212 21.20 -4.36 1.17
C ALA A 212 20.34 -4.74 -0.05
N LEU A 213 19.23 -4.04 -0.28
CA LEU A 213 18.34 -4.27 -1.42
C LEU A 213 19.03 -3.99 -2.76
N ALA A 214 19.80 -2.91 -2.86
CA ALA A 214 20.60 -2.60 -4.05
C ALA A 214 21.62 -3.70 -4.33
N GLY A 215 22.32 -4.20 -3.30
CA GLY A 215 23.25 -5.30 -3.43
C GLY A 215 22.59 -6.60 -3.95
N GLN A 216 21.40 -6.92 -3.47
CA GLN A 216 20.62 -8.08 -3.94
C GLN A 216 20.20 -7.92 -5.41
N PHE A 217 19.70 -6.73 -5.76
CA PHE A 217 19.31 -6.42 -7.13
C PHE A 217 20.49 -6.56 -8.09
N ASN A 218 21.62 -5.93 -7.78
CA ASN A 218 22.82 -5.96 -8.62
C ASN A 218 23.36 -7.39 -8.77
N ALA A 219 23.40 -8.19 -7.69
CA ALA A 219 23.83 -9.58 -7.75
C ALA A 219 22.94 -10.45 -8.64
N THR A 220 21.63 -10.19 -8.64
CA THR A 220 20.65 -10.90 -9.48
C THR A 220 20.79 -10.50 -10.94
N HIS A 221 20.98 -9.20 -11.22
CA HIS A 221 21.18 -8.67 -12.57
C HIS A 221 22.50 -9.14 -13.18
N ALA A 222 23.59 -9.14 -12.43
CA ALA A 222 24.88 -9.65 -12.87
C ALA A 222 24.82 -11.12 -13.28
N ARG A 223 24.09 -11.94 -12.53
CA ARG A 223 23.88 -13.37 -12.89
C ARG A 223 23.05 -13.54 -14.16
N ALA A 224 21.98 -12.74 -14.32
CA ALA A 224 21.14 -12.78 -15.50
C ALA A 224 21.92 -12.39 -16.76
N THR A 225 22.76 -11.36 -16.67
CA THR A 225 23.62 -10.91 -17.78
C THR A 225 24.68 -11.96 -18.12
N ALA A 226 25.29 -12.60 -17.14
CA ALA A 226 26.26 -13.68 -17.34
C ALA A 226 25.61 -14.89 -18.02
N ALA A 227 24.42 -15.32 -17.58
CA ALA A 227 23.67 -16.42 -18.18
C ALA A 227 23.26 -16.12 -19.63
N ALA A 228 22.83 -14.90 -19.92
CA ALA A 228 22.49 -14.48 -21.28
C ALA A 228 23.72 -14.44 -22.22
N SER A 229 24.90 -14.16 -21.69
CA SER A 229 26.15 -14.17 -22.45
C SER A 229 26.66 -15.59 -22.76
N GLU A 230 26.35 -16.55 -21.89
CA GLU A 230 26.74 -17.95 -22.08
C GLU A 230 25.90 -18.66 -23.15
N ASP A 231 24.65 -18.24 -23.35
CA ASP A 231 23.74 -18.81 -24.36
C ASP A 231 24.05 -18.33 -25.80
N VAL A 232 24.87 -17.30 -25.94
CA VAL A 232 25.40 -16.83 -27.25
C VAL A 232 26.72 -17.57 -27.57
N GLN A 233 26.71 -18.89 -27.54
CA GLN A 233 27.83 -19.68 -28.03
C GLN A 233 27.89 -19.52 -29.58
N PRO A 234 29.01 -19.01 -30.15
CA PRO A 234 29.11 -18.83 -31.56
C PRO A 234 28.89 -20.17 -32.26
N ALA A 235 28.00 -20.17 -33.25
CA ALA A 235 27.73 -21.36 -34.05
C ALA A 235 29.04 -21.97 -34.52
N PRO A 236 29.25 -23.30 -34.39
CA PRO A 236 30.49 -23.93 -34.85
C PRO A 236 30.72 -23.59 -36.31
N PRO A 237 31.97 -23.27 -36.69
CA PRO A 237 32.27 -22.87 -38.06
C PRO A 237 31.82 -23.98 -39.02
N PRO A 238 31.21 -23.62 -40.16
CA PRO A 238 30.68 -24.60 -41.13
C PRO A 238 31.79 -25.56 -41.53
N THR A 239 31.59 -26.83 -41.24
CA THR A 239 32.50 -27.91 -41.59
C THR A 239 32.63 -27.90 -43.11
N ARG A 240 33.76 -27.43 -43.64
CA ARG A 240 34.09 -27.50 -45.08
C ARG A 240 34.14 -28.96 -45.48
N THR A 241 33.06 -29.50 -45.99
CA THR A 241 33.02 -30.78 -46.64
C THR A 241 33.88 -30.67 -47.92
N ALA A 242 35.10 -31.17 -47.86
CA ALA A 242 35.97 -31.22 -48.99
C ALA A 242 35.33 -32.11 -50.07
N ARG A 243 34.70 -31.45 -51.07
CA ARG A 243 34.21 -32.11 -52.29
C ARG A 243 35.41 -32.61 -53.07
N ARG A 244 35.75 -33.89 -52.90
CA ARG A 244 36.73 -34.59 -53.80
C ARG A 244 36.17 -34.60 -55.17
N LEU A 245 36.71 -33.72 -56.07
CA LEU A 245 36.53 -33.79 -57.52
C LEU A 245 37.18 -35.05 -57.97
N LYS A 246 36.40 -36.06 -58.40
CA LYS A 246 36.84 -37.27 -59.06
C LYS A 246 37.07 -36.87 -60.55
N MET A 247 38.32 -36.60 -60.89
CA MET A 247 38.71 -36.53 -62.36
C MET A 247 38.58 -37.93 -62.92
N ARG A 248 37.66 -38.10 -63.86
CA ARG A 248 37.67 -39.26 -64.81
C ARG A 248 38.61 -38.92 -65.92
N ARG A 249 39.61 -39.79 -66.17
CA ARG A 249 40.35 -39.91 -67.44
C ARG A 249 39.54 -40.75 -68.41
#